data_b859e17b52d72d4d3cdc5207946312d6
#
_entry.id   b859e17b52d72d4d3cdc5207946312d6
#
_cell.length_a   1.000
_cell.length_b   1.000
_cell.length_c   1.000
_cell.angle_alpha   90.00
_cell.angle_beta   90.00
_cell.angle_gamma   90.00
#
_symmetry.space_group_name_H-M   'P 1'
#
loop_
_entity.id
_entity.type
_entity.pdbx_description
1 polymer ?
#
loop_
_entity_poly.entity_id
_entity_poly.type
_entity_poly.pdbx_seq_one_letter_code
_entity_poly.pdbx_strand_id
1 'polypeptide(L)'
;TLSKGTQQQDIAALLLGERHNTLAAIRARELGFVLQNGGLLPYLNVKDNILLPCQLLGARPDSTMLDRVIETLKLSPLLAKYPTQLSFGERQRTAFARAILHRPALVLADEPTAALDPYNAQKLFSLFIELVRQEDMMALVVCHDWPLVKHFNLPCLAAQPESLTASSQSERGGTYFVL
;
A
#
# COMPACT_ATOMS: atom_id res chain seq x y z
N THR A 1 -14.01 12.17 -3.72
CA THR A 1 -15.09 11.22 -3.41
C THR A 1 -14.56 9.80 -3.46
N LEU A 2 -14.87 8.99 -2.46
CA LEU A 2 -14.63 7.55 -2.43
C LEU A 2 -15.95 6.85 -2.72
N SER A 3 -16.00 5.95 -3.70
CA SER A 3 -17.19 5.16 -3.99
C SER A 3 -16.87 3.68 -3.90
N LYS A 4 -17.71 2.94 -3.16
CA LYS A 4 -17.70 1.48 -3.11
C LYS A 4 -19.14 1.02 -3.35
N GLY A 5 -19.39 0.46 -4.53
CA GLY A 5 -20.74 0.15 -4.97
C GLY A 5 -21.58 1.42 -5.20
N THR A 6 -22.80 1.43 -4.66
CA THR A 6 -23.76 2.57 -4.81
C THR A 6 -23.59 3.70 -3.79
N GLN A 7 -22.72 3.53 -2.79
CA GLN A 7 -22.48 4.57 -1.78
C GLN A 7 -21.29 5.45 -2.17
N GLN A 8 -21.57 6.73 -2.36
CA GLN A 8 -20.59 7.76 -2.62
C GLN A 8 -20.44 8.66 -1.39
N GLN A 9 -19.22 8.79 -0.86
CA GLN A 9 -18.92 9.65 0.27
C GLN A 9 -18.03 10.81 -0.17
N ASP A 10 -18.46 12.03 0.16
CA ASP A 10 -17.67 13.23 -0.10
C ASP A 10 -16.68 13.46 1.06
N ILE A 11 -15.43 13.05 0.81
CA ILE A 11 -14.32 13.20 1.77
C ILE A 11 -14.02 14.68 2.04
N ALA A 12 -14.15 15.56 1.03
CA ALA A 12 -13.90 16.99 1.20
C ALA A 12 -14.90 17.64 2.15
N ALA A 13 -16.18 17.28 2.02
CA ALA A 13 -17.23 17.75 2.94
C ALA A 13 -17.00 17.25 4.38
N LEU A 14 -16.49 16.04 4.56
CA LEU A 14 -16.15 15.51 5.88
C LEU A 14 -14.95 16.21 6.51
N LEU A 15 -13.95 16.61 5.70
CA LEU A 15 -12.81 17.39 6.15
C LEU A 15 -13.20 18.78 6.63
N LEU A 16 -14.08 19.45 5.86
CA LEU A 16 -14.57 20.79 6.20
C LEU A 16 -15.52 20.79 7.43
N GLY A 17 -16.20 19.67 7.68
CA GLY A 17 -17.13 19.51 8.79
C GLY A 17 -16.50 19.08 10.13
N GLU A 18 -15.17 19.04 10.26
CA GLU A 18 -14.42 18.61 11.47
C GLU A 18 -14.83 17.24 12.03
N ARG A 19 -15.33 16.35 11.18
CA ARG A 19 -15.75 15.00 11.58
C ARG A 19 -14.57 14.03 11.65
N HIS A 20 -13.61 14.31 12.52
CA HIS A 20 -12.36 13.55 12.66
C HIS A 20 -12.58 12.05 12.92
N ASN A 21 -13.56 11.68 13.75
CA ASN A 21 -13.86 10.27 14.04
C ASN A 21 -14.38 9.53 12.81
N THR A 22 -15.23 10.17 12.01
CA THR A 22 -15.75 9.60 10.75
C THR A 22 -14.63 9.40 9.75
N LEU A 23 -13.74 10.39 9.59
CA LEU A 23 -12.57 10.30 8.72
C LEU A 23 -11.58 9.23 9.18
N ALA A 24 -11.37 9.08 10.49
CA ALA A 24 -10.53 8.03 11.04
C ALA A 24 -11.11 6.63 10.74
N ALA A 25 -12.42 6.45 10.88
CA ALA A 25 -13.12 5.21 10.56
C ALA A 25 -13.02 4.88 9.05
N ILE A 26 -13.18 5.88 8.17
CA ILE A 26 -13.02 5.70 6.72
C ILE A 26 -11.58 5.30 6.40
N ARG A 27 -10.58 6.02 6.94
CA ARG A 27 -9.16 5.67 6.73
C ARG A 27 -8.86 4.25 7.17
N ALA A 28 -9.33 3.86 8.34
CA ALA A 28 -9.07 2.53 8.88
C ALA A 28 -9.70 1.41 8.03
N ARG A 29 -10.86 1.66 7.43
CA ARG A 29 -11.61 0.66 6.67
C ARG A 29 -11.25 0.64 5.19
N GLU A 30 -11.11 1.82 4.56
CA GLU A 30 -11.05 1.95 3.11
C GLU A 30 -9.65 2.16 2.57
N LEU A 31 -8.65 2.44 3.44
CA LEU A 31 -7.28 2.68 3.01
C LEU A 31 -6.33 1.64 3.60
N GLY A 32 -5.49 1.07 2.73
CA GLY A 32 -4.32 0.30 3.10
C GLY A 32 -3.06 1.15 2.89
N PHE A 33 -2.08 1.05 3.79
CA PHE A 33 -0.84 1.81 3.70
C PHE A 33 0.38 0.90 3.69
N VAL A 34 1.25 1.09 2.71
CA VAL A 34 2.59 0.50 2.63
C VAL A 34 3.62 1.62 2.66
N LEU A 35 4.34 1.71 3.76
CA LEU A 35 5.38 2.72 3.95
C LEU A 35 6.73 2.22 3.40
N GLN A 36 7.62 3.12 3.03
CA GLN A 36 8.94 2.83 2.49
C GLN A 36 9.75 1.85 3.35
N ASN A 37 9.68 1.95 4.66
CA ASN A 37 10.36 1.05 5.61
C ASN A 37 9.49 -0.12 6.10
N GLY A 38 8.31 -0.35 5.48
CA GLY A 38 7.32 -1.35 5.86
C GLY A 38 6.45 -0.95 7.07
N GLY A 39 6.94 -0.13 7.98
CA GLY A 39 6.20 0.38 9.14
C GLY A 39 5.59 -0.71 10.03
N LEU A 40 6.23 -1.88 10.15
CA LEU A 40 5.75 -2.98 10.99
C LEU A 40 5.94 -2.64 12.48
N LEU A 41 5.02 -3.09 13.30
CA LEU A 41 5.12 -2.95 14.75
C LEU A 41 6.15 -3.96 15.29
N PRO A 42 7.26 -3.52 15.93
CA PRO A 42 8.38 -4.39 16.26
C PRO A 42 8.08 -5.42 17.36
N TYR A 43 7.05 -5.15 18.17
CA TYR A 43 6.60 -6.02 19.27
C TYR A 43 5.53 -7.03 18.87
N LEU A 44 5.06 -6.99 17.61
CA LEU A 44 4.16 -7.98 17.02
C LEU A 44 4.94 -8.88 16.05
N ASN A 45 4.65 -10.17 16.05
CA ASN A 45 5.17 -11.07 15.03
C ASN A 45 4.54 -10.78 13.66
N VAL A 46 4.98 -11.47 12.61
CA VAL A 46 4.47 -11.30 11.23
C VAL A 46 2.96 -11.53 11.17
N LYS A 47 2.46 -12.62 11.76
CA LYS A 47 1.03 -12.96 11.75
C LYS A 47 0.20 -11.85 12.39
N ASP A 48 0.62 -11.37 13.55
CA ASP A 48 -0.13 -10.35 14.30
C ASP A 48 -0.06 -8.98 13.61
N ASN A 49 1.08 -8.64 12.97
CA ASN A 49 1.16 -7.46 12.10
C ASN A 49 0.16 -7.52 10.94
N ILE A 50 0.04 -8.68 10.27
CA ILE A 50 -0.89 -8.89 9.15
C ILE A 50 -2.34 -8.75 9.61
N LEU A 51 -2.68 -9.31 10.76
CA LEU A 51 -4.04 -9.34 11.31
C LEU A 51 -4.48 -8.01 11.93
N LEU A 52 -3.54 -7.13 12.25
CA LEU A 52 -3.78 -5.90 13.00
C LEU A 52 -4.93 -5.02 12.45
N PRO A 53 -5.03 -4.73 11.14
CA PRO A 53 -6.12 -3.90 10.62
C PRO A 53 -7.50 -4.53 10.87
N CYS A 54 -7.63 -5.82 10.69
CA CYS A 54 -8.88 -6.54 10.97
C CYS A 54 -9.25 -6.46 12.45
N GLN A 55 -8.27 -6.64 13.35
CA GLN A 55 -8.48 -6.54 14.79
C GLN A 55 -8.93 -5.14 15.20
N LEU A 56 -8.30 -4.09 14.66
CA LEU A 56 -8.68 -2.70 14.94
C LEU A 56 -10.09 -2.35 14.45
N LEU A 57 -10.53 -2.99 13.37
CA LEU A 57 -11.88 -2.86 12.84
C LEU A 57 -12.91 -3.73 13.56
N GLY A 58 -12.49 -4.55 14.53
CA GLY A 58 -13.37 -5.53 15.18
C GLY A 58 -13.89 -6.60 14.23
N ALA A 59 -13.23 -6.79 13.08
CA ALA A 59 -13.63 -7.73 12.04
C ALA A 59 -12.80 -9.02 12.11
N ARG A 60 -13.43 -10.14 11.77
CA ARG A 60 -12.70 -11.38 11.53
C ARG A 60 -12.12 -11.35 10.12
N PRO A 61 -10.84 -11.68 9.92
CA PRO A 61 -10.29 -11.80 8.59
C PRO A 61 -10.97 -12.94 7.84
N ASP A 62 -11.20 -12.76 6.56
CA ASP A 62 -11.60 -13.84 5.66
C ASP A 62 -10.44 -14.85 5.59
N SER A 63 -10.69 -16.11 6.00
CA SER A 63 -9.66 -17.14 6.04
C SER A 63 -9.10 -17.44 4.66
N THR A 64 -9.95 -17.45 3.62
CA THR A 64 -9.54 -17.70 2.24
C THR A 64 -8.62 -16.58 1.74
N MET A 65 -8.94 -15.32 2.05
CA MET A 65 -8.10 -14.18 1.74
C MET A 65 -6.77 -14.24 2.48
N LEU A 66 -6.80 -14.57 3.77
CA LEU A 66 -5.59 -14.69 4.60
C LEU A 66 -4.64 -15.75 4.04
N ASP A 67 -5.16 -16.94 3.73
CA ASP A 67 -4.37 -18.05 3.20
C ASP A 67 -3.75 -17.67 1.84
N ARG A 68 -4.54 -17.07 0.94
CA ARG A 68 -4.08 -16.58 -0.36
C ARG A 68 -2.96 -15.55 -0.23
N VAL A 69 -3.13 -14.55 0.63
CA VAL A 69 -2.13 -13.51 0.86
C VAL A 69 -0.83 -14.11 1.42
N ILE A 70 -0.93 -15.02 2.39
CA ILE A 70 0.22 -15.70 2.98
C ILE A 70 0.97 -16.53 1.93
N GLU A 71 0.24 -17.27 1.10
CA GLU A 71 0.81 -18.10 0.05
C GLU A 71 1.47 -17.27 -1.06
N THR A 72 0.74 -16.32 -1.64
CA THR A 72 1.24 -15.46 -2.72
C THR A 72 2.48 -14.69 -2.30
N LEU A 73 2.48 -14.10 -1.10
CA LEU A 73 3.62 -13.34 -0.58
C LEU A 73 4.69 -14.23 0.09
N LYS A 74 4.51 -15.56 0.08
CA LYS A 74 5.46 -16.54 0.64
C LYS A 74 5.82 -16.26 2.09
N LEU A 75 4.80 -16.00 2.93
CA LEU A 75 4.99 -15.60 4.32
C LEU A 75 4.87 -16.76 5.32
N SER A 76 4.41 -17.95 4.89
CA SER A 76 4.19 -19.11 5.77
C SER A 76 5.37 -19.41 6.73
N PRO A 77 6.66 -19.46 6.30
CA PRO A 77 7.77 -19.74 7.19
C PRO A 77 8.16 -18.58 8.10
N LEU A 78 7.51 -17.42 7.93
CA LEU A 78 7.86 -16.18 8.63
C LEU A 78 6.84 -15.79 9.70
N LEU A 79 5.68 -16.43 9.76
CA LEU A 79 4.53 -16.00 10.56
C LEU A 79 4.83 -15.80 12.05
N ALA A 80 5.73 -16.61 12.63
CA ALA A 80 6.12 -16.51 14.03
C ALA A 80 7.31 -15.56 14.27
N LYS A 81 7.97 -15.08 13.21
CA LYS A 81 9.12 -14.17 13.33
C LYS A 81 8.70 -12.75 13.68
N TYR A 82 9.59 -12.02 14.32
CA TYR A 82 9.45 -10.59 14.59
C TYR A 82 10.12 -9.74 13.49
N PRO A 83 9.72 -8.48 13.28
CA PRO A 83 10.28 -7.62 12.25
C PRO A 83 11.81 -7.50 12.24
N THR A 84 12.44 -7.56 13.40
CA THR A 84 13.90 -7.54 13.56
C THR A 84 14.62 -8.76 12.98
N GLN A 85 13.90 -9.87 12.77
CA GLN A 85 14.42 -11.14 12.23
C GLN A 85 14.20 -11.26 10.71
N LEU A 86 13.59 -10.24 10.09
CA LEU A 86 13.24 -10.24 8.68
C LEU A 86 14.24 -9.44 7.85
N SER A 87 14.52 -9.93 6.64
CA SER A 87 15.15 -9.11 5.61
C SER A 87 14.24 -7.93 5.20
N PHE A 88 14.79 -6.96 4.50
CA PHE A 88 13.99 -5.82 4.03
C PHE A 88 12.82 -6.26 3.14
N GLY A 89 13.06 -7.15 2.16
CA GLY A 89 12.01 -7.68 1.28
C GLY A 89 10.94 -8.49 2.03
N GLU A 90 11.32 -9.23 3.09
CA GLU A 90 10.35 -9.93 3.94
C GLU A 90 9.49 -8.96 4.75
N ARG A 91 10.08 -7.87 5.27
CA ARG A 91 9.32 -6.80 5.91
C ARG A 91 8.33 -6.15 4.95
N GLN A 92 8.76 -5.85 3.72
CA GLN A 92 7.89 -5.26 2.71
C GLN A 92 6.74 -6.20 2.31
N ARG A 93 7.01 -7.51 2.09
CA ARG A 93 5.93 -8.49 1.84
C ARG A 93 4.93 -8.53 3.00
N THR A 94 5.40 -8.49 4.24
CA THR A 94 4.54 -8.44 5.43
C THR A 94 3.72 -7.14 5.47
N ALA A 95 4.31 -6.00 5.12
CA ALA A 95 3.62 -4.72 5.05
C ALA A 95 2.53 -4.71 3.96
N PHE A 96 2.78 -5.31 2.80
CA PHE A 96 1.76 -5.50 1.77
C PHE A 96 0.62 -6.39 2.28
N ALA A 97 0.93 -7.54 2.90
CA ALA A 97 -0.08 -8.42 3.47
C ALA A 97 -0.99 -7.69 4.47
N ARG A 98 -0.39 -6.90 5.37
CA ARG A 98 -1.11 -6.08 6.34
C ARG A 98 -2.00 -5.05 5.66
N ALA A 99 -1.49 -4.37 4.62
CA ALA A 99 -2.21 -3.29 3.95
C ALA A 99 -3.46 -3.77 3.21
N ILE A 100 -3.49 -5.03 2.74
CA ILE A 100 -4.56 -5.54 1.88
C ILE A 100 -5.55 -6.50 2.56
N LEU A 101 -5.19 -7.09 3.72
CA LEU A 101 -5.99 -8.17 4.32
C LEU A 101 -7.42 -7.75 4.68
N HIS A 102 -7.63 -6.50 5.08
CA HIS A 102 -8.96 -5.96 5.41
C HIS A 102 -9.76 -5.52 4.18
N ARG A 103 -9.27 -5.81 2.96
CA ARG A 103 -9.89 -5.46 1.66
C ARG A 103 -10.22 -3.97 1.54
N PRO A 104 -9.24 -3.07 1.64
CA PRO A 104 -9.47 -1.65 1.46
C PRO A 104 -9.92 -1.34 0.04
N ALA A 105 -10.60 -0.21 -0.16
CA ALA A 105 -10.92 0.27 -1.49
C ALA A 105 -9.67 0.79 -2.23
N LEU A 106 -8.70 1.33 -1.50
CA LEU A 106 -7.48 1.91 -2.05
C LEU A 106 -6.25 1.55 -1.20
N VAL A 107 -5.21 1.06 -1.85
CA VAL A 107 -3.89 0.86 -1.25
C VAL A 107 -2.97 1.99 -1.68
N LEU A 108 -2.38 2.67 -0.70
CA LEU A 108 -1.37 3.70 -0.90
C LEU A 108 0.00 3.11 -0.57
N ALA A 109 0.91 3.10 -1.52
CA ALA A 109 2.26 2.58 -1.31
C ALA A 109 3.30 3.67 -1.62
N ASP A 110 4.17 3.94 -0.65
CA ASP A 110 5.22 4.94 -0.75
C ASP A 110 6.56 4.24 -0.92
N GLU A 111 7.13 4.34 -2.13
CA GLU A 111 8.41 3.74 -2.53
C GLU A 111 8.66 2.32 -2.00
N PRO A 112 7.73 1.37 -2.20
CA PRO A 112 7.75 0.08 -1.52
C PRO A 112 8.94 -0.80 -1.92
N THR A 113 9.69 -0.44 -2.96
CA THR A 113 10.81 -1.21 -3.51
C THR A 113 12.16 -0.49 -3.46
N ALA A 114 12.22 0.75 -2.96
CA ALA A 114 13.40 1.62 -3.04
C ALA A 114 14.70 1.03 -2.47
N ALA A 115 14.62 0.15 -1.47
CA ALA A 115 15.79 -0.47 -0.85
C ALA A 115 16.05 -1.92 -1.33
N LEU A 116 15.46 -2.31 -2.45
CA LEU A 116 15.67 -3.61 -3.09
C LEU A 116 16.53 -3.46 -4.35
N ASP A 117 17.31 -4.51 -4.65
CA ASP A 117 17.91 -4.63 -5.96
C ASP A 117 16.83 -4.82 -7.04
N PRO A 118 17.13 -4.52 -8.32
CA PRO A 118 16.12 -4.52 -9.39
C PRO A 118 15.35 -5.84 -9.54
N TYR A 119 16.02 -6.98 -9.35
CA TYR A 119 15.39 -8.29 -9.48
C TYR A 119 14.36 -8.54 -8.37
N ASN A 120 14.73 -8.27 -7.12
CA ASN A 120 13.83 -8.42 -5.98
C ASN A 120 12.72 -7.36 -5.97
N ALA A 121 12.99 -6.15 -6.46
CA ALA A 121 11.99 -5.10 -6.67
C ALA A 121 10.91 -5.55 -7.66
N GLN A 122 11.29 -6.04 -8.82
CA GLN A 122 10.38 -6.59 -9.83
C GLN A 122 9.51 -7.72 -9.27
N LYS A 123 10.14 -8.67 -8.58
CA LYS A 123 9.44 -9.82 -7.99
C LYS A 123 8.43 -9.41 -6.94
N LEU A 124 8.80 -8.50 -6.04
CA LEU A 124 7.91 -7.98 -5.01
C LEU A 124 6.73 -7.24 -5.62
N PHE A 125 7.00 -6.36 -6.59
CA PHE A 125 6.00 -5.53 -7.24
C PHE A 125 5.01 -6.38 -8.06
N SER A 126 5.49 -7.45 -8.73
CA SER A 126 4.68 -8.45 -9.43
C SER A 126 3.66 -9.10 -8.50
N LEU A 127 4.10 -9.58 -7.32
CA LEU A 127 3.22 -10.19 -6.33
C LEU A 127 2.17 -9.21 -5.80
N PHE A 128 2.57 -7.96 -5.58
CA PHE A 128 1.65 -6.91 -5.14
C PHE A 128 0.56 -6.61 -6.18
N ILE A 129 0.96 -6.38 -7.46
CA ILE A 129 0.01 -6.13 -8.56
C ILE A 129 -0.94 -7.31 -8.73
N GLU A 130 -0.43 -8.54 -8.65
CA GLU A 130 -1.23 -9.75 -8.75
C GLU A 130 -2.35 -9.76 -7.69
N LEU A 131 -2.00 -9.51 -6.42
CA LEU A 131 -2.98 -9.49 -5.34
C LEU A 131 -3.99 -8.35 -5.46
N VAL A 132 -3.54 -7.15 -5.82
CA VAL A 132 -4.43 -5.99 -6.02
C VAL A 132 -5.46 -6.26 -7.10
N ARG A 133 -5.04 -6.91 -8.23
CA ARG A 133 -5.94 -7.28 -9.33
C ARG A 133 -6.88 -8.41 -8.96
N GLN A 134 -6.38 -9.44 -8.27
CA GLN A 134 -7.20 -10.59 -7.87
C GLN A 134 -8.32 -10.20 -6.90
N GLU A 135 -8.07 -9.22 -6.05
CA GLU A 135 -9.02 -8.78 -5.02
C GLU A 135 -9.81 -7.52 -5.43
N ASP A 136 -9.71 -7.09 -6.71
CA ASP A 136 -10.42 -5.93 -7.28
C ASP A 136 -10.23 -4.64 -6.45
N MET A 137 -9.00 -4.41 -6.00
CA MET A 137 -8.62 -3.22 -5.24
C MET A 137 -7.96 -2.18 -6.17
N MET A 138 -8.06 -0.91 -5.80
CA MET A 138 -7.24 0.15 -6.40
C MET A 138 -5.91 0.26 -5.67
N ALA A 139 -4.85 0.63 -6.39
CA ALA A 139 -3.56 0.97 -5.79
C ALA A 139 -3.02 2.27 -6.38
N LEU A 140 -2.48 3.12 -5.50
CA LEU A 140 -1.71 4.29 -5.88
C LEU A 140 -0.31 4.14 -5.30
N VAL A 141 0.69 4.10 -6.19
CA VAL A 141 2.07 3.85 -5.81
C VAL A 141 2.94 5.06 -6.17
N VAL A 142 3.64 5.60 -5.19
CA VAL A 142 4.74 6.54 -5.43
C VAL A 142 5.99 5.72 -5.69
N CYS A 143 6.63 5.94 -6.85
CA CYS A 143 7.81 5.19 -7.25
C CYS A 143 8.74 6.07 -8.09
N HIS A 144 10.03 6.06 -7.76
CA HIS A 144 11.08 6.74 -8.53
C HIS A 144 11.82 5.80 -9.50
N ASP A 145 11.53 4.49 -9.46
CA ASP A 145 12.13 3.49 -10.35
C ASP A 145 11.38 3.42 -11.70
N TRP A 146 11.76 4.27 -12.63
CA TRP A 146 11.21 4.31 -13.98
C TRP A 146 11.31 3.00 -14.76
N PRO A 147 12.44 2.28 -14.74
CA PRO A 147 12.53 0.96 -15.34
C PRO A 147 11.46 0.00 -14.81
N LEU A 148 11.20 0.00 -13.52
CA LEU A 148 10.17 -0.83 -12.89
C LEU A 148 8.76 -0.45 -13.37
N VAL A 149 8.43 0.85 -13.36
CA VAL A 149 7.10 1.35 -13.79
C VAL A 149 6.84 1.01 -15.26
N LYS A 150 7.83 1.20 -16.15
CA LYS A 150 7.72 0.86 -17.58
C LYS A 150 7.57 -0.64 -17.80
N HIS A 151 8.28 -1.47 -17.02
CA HIS A 151 8.19 -2.92 -17.13
C HIS A 151 6.76 -3.45 -16.95
N PHE A 152 6.01 -2.86 -16.01
CA PHE A 152 4.63 -3.26 -15.72
C PHE A 152 3.58 -2.53 -16.57
N ASN A 153 3.99 -1.61 -17.44
CA ASN A 153 3.10 -0.82 -18.31
C ASN A 153 1.90 -0.22 -17.56
N LEU A 154 2.18 0.37 -16.40
CA LEU A 154 1.15 0.94 -15.54
C LEU A 154 0.82 2.37 -15.95
N PRO A 155 -0.44 2.83 -15.80
CA PRO A 155 -0.79 4.22 -16.02
C PRO A 155 -0.08 5.10 -14.98
N CYS A 156 0.47 6.22 -15.43
CA CYS A 156 1.25 7.12 -14.61
C CYS A 156 0.55 8.48 -14.49
N LEU A 157 0.48 9.00 -13.26
CA LEU A 157 0.10 10.37 -12.97
C LEU A 157 1.38 11.20 -12.75
N ALA A 158 1.58 12.23 -13.54
CA ALA A 158 2.68 13.17 -13.32
C ALA A 158 2.20 14.30 -12.40
N ALA A 159 2.88 14.51 -11.28
CA ALA A 159 2.69 15.70 -10.49
C ALA A 159 3.42 16.85 -11.19
N GLN A 160 2.66 17.79 -11.77
CA GLN A 160 3.24 19.05 -12.28
C GLN A 160 3.26 20.05 -11.13
N PRO A 161 4.43 20.64 -10.78
CA PRO A 161 4.43 21.78 -9.88
C PRO A 161 3.65 22.91 -10.56
N GLU A 162 2.69 23.52 -9.85
CA GLU A 162 2.11 24.78 -10.31
C GLU A 162 3.25 25.74 -10.64
N SER A 163 3.21 26.31 -11.84
CA SER A 163 4.23 27.19 -12.35
C SER A 163 4.45 28.37 -11.41
N LEU A 164 5.43 28.25 -10.52
CA LEU A 164 6.11 29.41 -10.00
C LEU A 164 6.85 30.03 -11.19
N THR A 165 6.36 31.19 -11.61
CA THR A 165 6.89 32.10 -12.61
C THR A 165 8.36 31.91 -12.96
N ALA A 166 8.60 31.78 -14.25
CA ALA A 166 9.86 31.76 -14.97
C ALA A 166 11.08 32.31 -14.19
N SER A 167 11.97 31.46 -13.78
CA SER A 167 13.43 31.59 -13.83
C SER A 167 14.07 30.50 -12.97
N SER A 168 14.43 29.43 -13.58
CA SER A 168 15.60 28.57 -13.32
C SER A 168 15.30 27.14 -13.81
N GLN A 169 15.91 26.82 -14.92
CA GLN A 169 16.09 25.44 -15.36
C GLN A 169 16.97 24.74 -14.31
N SER A 170 16.39 23.88 -13.53
CA SER A 170 17.12 22.80 -12.86
C SER A 170 16.25 21.55 -12.97
N GLU A 171 16.80 20.53 -13.60
CA GLU A 171 16.25 19.18 -13.70
C GLU A 171 15.91 18.68 -12.29
N ARG A 172 14.66 18.81 -11.90
CA ARG A 172 14.14 18.16 -10.69
C ARG A 172 13.32 16.96 -11.15
N GLY A 173 13.79 15.79 -10.79
CA GLY A 173 13.07 14.55 -11.00
C GLY A 173 11.63 14.65 -10.50
N GLY A 174 10.68 14.46 -11.40
CA GLY A 174 9.25 14.51 -11.05
C GLY A 174 8.85 13.28 -10.25
N THR A 175 8.00 13.47 -9.26
CA THR A 175 7.31 12.39 -8.55
C THR A 175 6.15 11.91 -9.41
N TYR A 176 6.06 10.61 -9.65
CA TYR A 176 5.01 10.03 -10.49
C TYR A 176 4.11 9.13 -9.65
N PHE A 177 2.83 9.19 -9.93
CA PHE A 177 1.82 8.33 -9.33
C PHE A 177 1.39 7.29 -10.35
N VAL A 178 1.31 6.03 -9.93
CA VAL A 178 0.87 4.91 -10.75
C VAL A 178 -0.51 4.47 -10.26
N LEU A 179 -1.48 4.42 -11.17
CA LEU A 179 -2.83 3.92 -10.90
C LEU A 179 -2.92 2.44 -11.24
#